data_b082cf929b6023677ddeb250f3883fa4
#
_entry.id   b082cf929b6023677ddeb250f3883fa4
#
_cell.length_a   1.000
_cell.length_b   1.000
_cell.length_c   1.000
_cell.angle_alpha   90.00
_cell.angle_beta   90.00
_cell.angle_gamma   90.00
#
_symmetry.space_group_name_H-M   'P 1'
#
loop_
_entity.id
_entity.type
_entity.pdbx_description
1 polymer ?
#
loop_
_entity_poly.entity_id
_entity_poly.type
_entity_poly.pdbx_seq_one_letter_code
_entity_poly.pdbx_strand_id
1 'polypeptide(L)' 'MCDRCTELDRKIEHYRVLLVRITDPQTVEALKDLIDRLRREKAGLHPET' A
#
# COMPACT_ATOMS: atom_id res chain seq x y z
N MET A 1 -9.42 -12.83 11.59
CA MET A 1 -8.84 -11.86 10.70
C MET A 1 -8.45 -10.59 11.42
N CYS A 2 -7.40 -9.96 10.97
CA CYS A 2 -6.90 -8.75 11.60
C CYS A 2 -7.52 -7.52 10.93
N ASP A 3 -8.21 -6.70 11.72
CA ASP A 3 -8.80 -5.48 11.19
C ASP A 3 -7.76 -4.54 10.62
N ARG A 4 -6.59 -4.54 11.23
CA ARG A 4 -5.48 -3.71 10.78
C ARG A 4 -5.01 -4.13 9.39
N CYS A 5 -4.93 -5.44 9.16
CA CYS A 5 -4.54 -5.97 7.86
C CYS A 5 -5.55 -5.57 6.79
N THR A 6 -6.83 -5.62 7.13
CA THR A 6 -7.88 -5.21 6.21
C THR A 6 -7.76 -3.74 5.84
N GLU A 7 -7.48 -2.90 6.84
CA GLU A 7 -7.28 -1.47 6.59
C GLU A 7 -6.08 -1.22 5.69
N LEU A 8 -4.99 -1.89 5.96
CA LEU A 8 -3.77 -1.74 5.17
C LEU A 8 -3.99 -2.20 3.74
N ASP A 9 -4.68 -3.32 3.56
CA ASP A 9 -5.02 -3.82 2.23
C ASP A 9 -5.87 -2.84 1.45
N ARG A 10 -6.84 -2.23 2.11
CA ARG A 10 -7.69 -1.22 1.46
C ARG A 10 -6.88 -0.02 1.01
N LYS A 11 -5.97 0.44 1.84
CA LYS A 11 -5.12 1.57 1.49
C LYS A 11 -4.22 1.23 0.31
N ILE A 12 -3.62 0.05 0.35
CA ILE A 12 -2.76 -0.41 -0.73
C ILE A 12 -3.54 -0.45 -2.05
N GLU A 13 -4.73 -1.03 -2.01
CA GLU A 13 -5.56 -1.12 -3.20
C GLU A 13 -5.95 0.25 -3.72
N HIS A 14 -6.30 1.16 -2.81
CA HIS A 14 -6.67 2.51 -3.18
C HIS A 14 -5.51 3.22 -3.89
N TYR A 15 -4.32 3.11 -3.34
CA TYR A 15 -3.14 3.75 -3.94
C TYR A 15 -2.76 3.10 -5.26
N ARG A 16 -2.96 1.80 -5.40
CA ARG A 16 -2.69 1.12 -6.65
C ARG A 16 -3.60 1.61 -7.77
N VAL A 17 -4.87 1.84 -7.44
CA VAL A 17 -5.82 2.40 -8.40
C VAL A 17 -5.38 3.81 -8.81
N LEU A 18 -4.93 4.60 -7.84
CA LEU A 18 -4.43 5.94 -8.12
C LEU A 18 -3.21 5.91 -9.03
N LEU A 19 -2.33 4.93 -8.83
CA LEU A 19 -1.14 4.78 -9.66
C LEU A 19 -1.48 4.63 -11.14
N VAL A 20 -2.56 3.93 -11.43
CA VAL A 20 -2.98 3.73 -12.82
C VAL A 20 -3.46 5.02 -13.45
N ARG A 21 -4.04 5.90 -12.63
CA ARG A 21 -4.61 7.15 -13.13
C ARG A 21 -3.62 8.30 -13.20
N ILE A 22 -2.63 8.27 -12.32
CA ILE A 22 -1.66 9.35 -12.23
C ILE A 22 -0.55 9.16 -13.25
N THR A 23 -0.23 10.21 -13.98
CA THR A 23 0.83 10.16 -14.99
C THR A 23 2.09 10.89 -14.53
N ASP A 24 2.01 11.64 -13.44
CA ASP A 24 3.16 12.39 -12.93
C ASP A 24 4.18 11.46 -12.26
N PRO A 25 5.42 11.41 -12.77
CA PRO A 25 6.43 10.48 -12.23
C PRO A 25 6.77 10.72 -10.77
N GLN A 26 6.77 11.96 -10.31
CA GLN A 26 7.07 12.24 -8.90
C GLN A 26 5.99 11.68 -7.98
N THR A 27 4.75 11.89 -8.36
CA THR A 27 3.62 11.37 -7.59
C THR A 27 3.58 9.85 -7.62
N VAL A 28 3.88 9.27 -8.78
CA VAL A 28 3.92 7.82 -8.92
C VAL A 28 4.97 7.23 -7.98
N GLU A 29 6.14 7.82 -7.90
CA GLU A 29 7.19 7.35 -7.00
C GLU A 29 6.78 7.48 -5.55
N ALA A 30 6.15 8.59 -5.19
CA ALA A 30 5.68 8.79 -3.81
C ALA A 30 4.65 7.75 -3.43
N LEU A 31 3.72 7.43 -4.34
CA LEU A 31 2.70 6.42 -4.10
C LEU A 31 3.31 5.03 -3.97
N LYS A 32 4.29 4.71 -4.81
CA LYS A 32 4.97 3.43 -4.71
C LYS A 32 5.66 3.27 -3.37
N ASP A 33 6.28 4.34 -2.89
CA ASP A 33 6.93 4.34 -1.60
C ASP A 33 5.93 4.11 -0.47
N LEU A 34 4.78 4.76 -0.53
CA LEU A 34 3.72 4.58 0.45
C LEU A 34 3.20 3.14 0.45
N ILE A 35 2.99 2.59 -0.74
CA ILE A 35 2.54 1.21 -0.87
C ILE A 35 3.55 0.26 -0.24
N ASP A 36 4.82 0.49 -0.51
CA ASP A 36 5.88 -0.34 0.04
C ASP A 36 5.88 -0.29 1.56
N ARG A 37 5.73 0.89 2.13
CA ARG A 37 5.65 1.05 3.58
C ARG A 37 4.47 0.31 4.18
N LEU A 38 3.32 0.42 3.54
CA LEU A 38 2.12 -0.27 4.01
C LEU A 38 2.30 -1.78 3.95
N ARG A 39 2.94 -2.27 2.90
CA ARG A 39 3.19 -3.70 2.76
C ARG A 39 4.15 -4.19 3.83
N ARG A 40 5.17 -3.41 4.16
CA ARG A 40 6.10 -3.75 5.23
C ARG A 40 5.42 -3.76 6.58
N GLU A 41 4.54 -2.79 6.82
CA GLU A 41 3.78 -2.74 8.05
C GLU A 41 2.89 -3.97 8.20
N LYS A 42 2.26 -4.37 7.10
CA LYS A 42 1.43 -5.57 7.10
C LYS A 42 2.27 -6.82 7.38
N ALA A 43 3.45 -6.90 6.77
CA ALA A 43 4.34 -8.03 6.99
C ALA A 43 4.79 -8.10 8.45
N GLY A 44 4.97 -6.93 9.09
CA GLY A 44 5.31 -6.89 10.50
C GLY A 44 4.21 -7.42 11.40
N LEU A 45 2.95 -7.24 10.99
CA LEU A 45 1.81 -7.75 11.75
C LEU A 45 1.65 -9.27 11.58
N HIS A 46 2.00 -9.78 10.41
CA HIS A 46 1.87 -11.19 10.10
C HIS A 46 3.13 -11.70 9.38
N PRO A 47 4.24 -11.85 10.13
CA PRO A 47 5.50 -12.22 9.51
C PRO A 47 5.52 -13.62 8.90
N GLU A 48 4.56 -14.45 9.25
CA GLU A 48 4.49 -15.81 8.75
C GLU A 48 3.90 -15.94 7.36
N THR A 49 3.22 -14.92 6.92
CA THR A 49 2.55 -14.92 5.61
C THR A 49 3.17 -13.91 4.66
#